data_e59253ed0c93f2db8d08f3d940eb9980
#
_entry.id   e59253ed0c93f2db8d08f3d940eb9980
#
_cell.length_a   1.000
_cell.length_b   1.000
_cell.length_c   1.000
_cell.angle_alpha   90.00
_cell.angle_beta   90.00
_cell.angle_gamma   90.00
#
_symmetry.space_group_name_H-M   'P 1'
#
loop_
_entity.id
_entity.type
_entity.pdbx_description
1 polymer ?
#
loop_
_entity_poly.entity_id
_entity_poly.type
_entity_poly.pdbx_seq_one_letter_code
_entity_poly.pdbx_strand_id
1 'polypeptide(L)'
;MPSRLALPRAVDGNDAQDVYQSARWARSMALSGRPVFLDCLTFRTGLYSSHFGEVRSGIEEDLAEAERRDPLRRMANWLIEHGVATAMELEILTQEEDKRLKETFSEVLAETR
;
A
#
# COMPACT_ATOMS: atom_id res chain seq x y z
N MET A 1 34.94 -3.66 -16.92
CA MET A 1 33.60 -3.04 -16.99
C MET A 1 32.82 -3.49 -15.74
N PRO A 2 32.27 -2.59 -14.94
CA PRO A 2 31.39 -3.04 -13.86
C PRO A 2 30.17 -3.72 -14.47
N SER A 3 29.79 -4.87 -13.92
CA SER A 3 28.65 -5.64 -14.39
C SER A 3 27.39 -4.77 -14.36
N ARG A 4 26.70 -4.69 -15.50
CA ARG A 4 25.42 -3.98 -15.64
C ARG A 4 24.24 -4.78 -15.03
N LEU A 5 24.53 -5.70 -14.11
CA LEU A 5 23.49 -6.42 -13.40
C LEU A 5 22.76 -5.47 -12.45
N ALA A 6 21.44 -5.48 -12.53
CA ALA A 6 20.60 -4.73 -11.61
C ALA A 6 20.83 -5.22 -10.18
N LEU A 7 20.85 -4.29 -9.23
CA LEU A 7 20.92 -4.61 -7.81
C LEU A 7 19.52 -5.02 -7.31
N PRO A 8 19.29 -6.29 -6.95
CA PRO A 8 17.99 -6.71 -6.43
C PRO A 8 17.85 -6.29 -4.96
N ARG A 9 16.65 -5.88 -4.59
CA ARG A 9 16.26 -5.64 -3.20
C ARG A 9 14.81 -6.07 -2.98
N ALA A 10 14.60 -6.98 -2.03
CA ALA A 10 13.28 -7.32 -1.55
C ALA A 10 12.80 -6.23 -0.57
N VAL A 11 11.53 -5.87 -0.69
CA VAL A 11 10.87 -4.78 0.04
C VAL A 11 9.53 -5.28 0.57
N ASP A 12 9.17 -4.96 1.79
CA ASP A 12 7.81 -5.18 2.27
C ASP A 12 6.86 -4.17 1.61
N GLY A 13 6.15 -4.61 0.56
CA GLY A 13 5.25 -3.77 -0.21
C GLY A 13 3.99 -3.32 0.55
N ASN A 14 3.72 -3.90 1.73
CA ASN A 14 2.66 -3.48 2.65
C ASN A 14 3.16 -2.50 3.73
N ASP A 15 4.44 -2.13 3.68
CA ASP A 15 5.02 -1.13 4.58
C ASP A 15 5.42 0.12 3.80
N ALA A 16 4.65 1.20 3.94
CA ALA A 16 4.91 2.46 3.24
C ALA A 16 6.29 3.06 3.59
N GLN A 17 6.80 2.83 4.80
CA GLN A 17 8.11 3.29 5.23
C GLN A 17 9.24 2.53 4.52
N ASP A 18 9.14 1.20 4.43
CA ASP A 18 10.13 0.38 3.74
C ASP A 18 10.13 0.68 2.24
N VAL A 19 8.95 0.82 1.63
CA VAL A 19 8.82 1.22 0.22
C VAL A 19 9.47 2.58 -0.03
N TYR A 20 9.18 3.58 0.82
CA TYR A 20 9.76 4.92 0.69
C TYR A 20 11.29 4.92 0.78
N GLN A 21 11.84 4.26 1.80
CA GLN A 21 13.29 4.19 1.99
C GLN A 21 13.98 3.44 0.85
N SER A 22 13.37 2.33 0.41
CA SER A 22 13.88 1.53 -0.69
C SER A 22 13.85 2.27 -2.01
N ALA A 23 12.78 3.03 -2.28
CA ALA A 23 12.67 3.87 -3.47
C ALA A 23 13.70 5.01 -3.46
N ARG A 24 13.93 5.66 -2.31
CA ARG A 24 15.00 6.68 -2.18
C ARG A 24 16.37 6.10 -2.46
N TRP A 25 16.68 4.94 -1.90
CA TRP A 25 17.93 4.24 -2.16
C TRP A 25 18.06 3.87 -3.64
N ALA A 26 17.03 3.26 -4.23
CA ALA A 26 17.04 2.89 -5.65
C ALA A 26 17.27 4.10 -6.55
N ARG A 27 16.62 5.23 -6.25
CA ARG A 27 16.84 6.48 -6.98
C ARG A 27 18.31 6.95 -6.89
N SER A 28 18.93 6.89 -5.71
CA SER A 28 20.33 7.29 -5.55
C SER A 28 21.27 6.39 -6.34
N MET A 29 21.01 5.09 -6.37
CA MET A 29 21.78 4.13 -7.19
C MET A 29 21.60 4.41 -8.68
N ALA A 30 20.36 4.61 -9.13
CA ALA A 30 20.07 4.91 -10.54
C ALA A 30 20.75 6.19 -11.02
N LEU A 31 20.76 7.23 -10.20
CA LEU A 31 21.47 8.49 -10.50
C LEU A 31 23.01 8.30 -10.60
N SER A 32 23.54 7.29 -9.94
CA SER A 32 24.96 6.91 -10.07
C SER A 32 25.23 5.95 -11.24
N GLY A 33 24.24 5.71 -12.10
CA GLY A 33 24.36 4.82 -13.26
C GLY A 33 24.23 3.33 -12.93
N ARG A 34 23.72 2.97 -11.76
CA ARG A 34 23.54 1.58 -11.31
C ARG A 34 22.06 1.21 -11.39
N PRO A 35 21.65 0.31 -12.29
CA PRO A 35 20.25 -0.15 -12.34
C PRO A 35 19.87 -0.91 -11.07
N VAL A 36 18.63 -0.72 -10.62
CA VAL A 36 18.07 -1.35 -9.43
C VAL A 36 16.78 -2.06 -9.78
N PHE A 37 16.53 -3.20 -9.17
CA PHE A 37 15.28 -3.93 -9.21
C PHE A 37 14.72 -4.01 -7.79
N LEU A 38 13.53 -3.46 -7.57
CA LEU A 38 12.79 -3.58 -6.31
C LEU A 38 11.71 -4.65 -6.46
N ASP A 39 11.81 -5.69 -5.65
CA ASP A 39 10.79 -6.73 -5.54
C ASP A 39 9.91 -6.44 -4.33
N CYS A 40 8.76 -5.78 -4.57
CA CYS A 40 7.83 -5.38 -3.53
C CYS A 40 6.87 -6.54 -3.24
N LEU A 41 7.12 -7.24 -2.15
CA LEU A 41 6.27 -8.34 -1.69
C LEU A 41 5.03 -7.77 -1.03
N THR A 42 3.88 -8.03 -1.62
CA THR A 42 2.58 -7.55 -1.12
C THR A 42 1.72 -8.69 -0.63
N PHE A 43 0.92 -8.41 0.39
CA PHE A 43 -0.14 -9.30 0.84
C PHE A 43 -1.50 -8.72 0.41
N ARG A 44 -2.29 -9.53 -0.27
CA ARG A 44 -3.58 -9.10 -0.76
C ARG A 44 -4.64 -9.24 0.34
N THR A 45 -5.26 -8.13 0.73
CA THR A 45 -6.28 -8.07 1.78
C THR A 45 -7.70 -8.28 1.28
N GLY A 46 -7.93 -8.26 -0.03
CA GLY A 46 -9.26 -8.39 -0.63
C GLY A 46 -9.41 -9.54 -1.63
N LEU A 47 -10.64 -9.87 -1.96
CA LEU A 47 -10.95 -10.87 -2.99
C LEU A 47 -10.49 -10.39 -4.38
N TYR A 48 -10.08 -11.34 -5.22
CA TYR A 48 -9.65 -11.04 -6.59
C TYR A 48 -10.80 -10.53 -7.46
N SER A 49 -11.99 -11.11 -7.26
CA SER A 49 -13.21 -10.73 -7.97
C SER A 49 -14.41 -11.06 -7.10
N SER A 50 -15.37 -10.13 -7.05
CA SER A 50 -16.67 -10.35 -6.40
C SER A 50 -17.55 -11.38 -7.15
N HIS A 51 -17.16 -11.79 -8.35
CA HIS A 51 -17.96 -12.67 -9.22
C HIS A 51 -17.61 -14.15 -9.12
N PHE A 52 -16.49 -14.52 -8.52
CA PHE A 52 -16.11 -15.92 -8.32
C PHE A 52 -16.15 -16.24 -6.83
N GLY A 53 -17.22 -16.91 -6.42
CA GLY A 53 -17.40 -17.44 -5.06
C GLY A 53 -16.42 -18.57 -4.70
N GLU A 54 -15.14 -18.42 -5.02
CA GLU A 54 -14.10 -19.28 -4.50
C GLU A 54 -13.80 -18.92 -3.05
N VAL A 55 -14.53 -19.59 -2.17
CA VAL A 55 -14.20 -19.69 -0.76
C VAL A 55 -12.92 -20.52 -0.66
N ARG A 56 -11.77 -19.88 -0.53
CA ARG A 56 -10.54 -20.58 -0.13
C ARG A 56 -10.72 -21.08 1.31
N SER A 57 -10.54 -22.38 1.50
CA SER A 57 -10.40 -22.97 2.83
C SER A 57 -9.14 -22.38 3.50
N GLY A 58 -9.29 -21.77 4.66
CA GLY A 58 -8.20 -21.08 5.37
C GLY A 58 -8.50 -19.61 5.71
N ILE A 59 -9.73 -19.17 5.54
CA ILE A 59 -10.16 -17.76 5.56
C ILE A 59 -9.85 -17.06 6.89
N GLU A 60 -9.93 -17.71 8.04
CA GLU A 60 -9.75 -17.03 9.34
C GLU A 60 -8.29 -16.68 9.62
N GLU A 61 -7.35 -17.54 9.30
CA GLU A 61 -5.92 -17.27 9.45
C GLU A 61 -5.45 -16.24 8.41
N ASP A 62 -5.96 -16.31 7.19
CA ASP A 62 -5.71 -15.34 6.13
C ASP A 62 -6.25 -13.94 6.46
N LEU A 63 -7.41 -13.84 7.12
CA LEU A 63 -7.99 -12.56 7.55
C LEU A 63 -7.17 -11.90 8.66
N ALA A 64 -6.75 -12.66 9.67
CA ALA A 64 -5.92 -12.14 10.74
C ALA A 64 -4.55 -11.67 10.24
N GLU A 65 -3.97 -12.37 9.27
CA GLU A 65 -2.73 -11.95 8.60
C GLU A 65 -2.96 -10.72 7.71
N ALA A 66 -4.09 -10.66 6.99
CA ALA A 66 -4.48 -9.50 6.20
C ALA A 66 -4.62 -8.24 7.06
N GLU A 67 -5.27 -8.35 8.22
CA GLU A 67 -5.38 -7.23 9.16
C GLU A 67 -4.04 -6.76 9.72
N ARG A 68 -3.13 -7.70 10.01
CA ARG A 68 -1.78 -7.35 10.49
C ARG A 68 -0.94 -6.68 9.42
N ARG A 69 -1.15 -7.03 8.15
CA ARG A 69 -0.40 -6.52 7.00
C ARG A 69 -1.11 -5.39 6.26
N ASP A 70 -2.24 -4.93 6.76
CA ASP A 70 -2.95 -3.80 6.18
C ASP A 70 -2.05 -2.54 6.17
N PRO A 71 -1.69 -2.02 5.00
CA PRO A 71 -0.77 -0.89 4.89
C PRO A 71 -1.35 0.39 5.51
N LEU A 72 -2.67 0.60 5.46
CA LEU A 72 -3.31 1.76 6.06
C LEU A 72 -3.24 1.71 7.58
N ARG A 73 -3.54 0.56 8.16
CA ARG A 73 -3.47 0.36 9.62
C ARG A 73 -2.04 0.50 10.14
N ARG A 74 -1.08 -0.09 9.43
CA ARG A 74 0.35 0.01 9.79
C ARG A 74 0.82 1.47 9.76
N MET A 75 0.45 2.21 8.72
CA MET A 75 0.81 3.62 8.59
C MET A 75 0.13 4.47 9.64
N ALA A 76 -1.16 4.25 9.93
CA ALA A 76 -1.88 4.94 10.98
C ALA A 76 -1.23 4.75 12.35
N ASN A 77 -0.90 3.52 12.72
CA ASN A 77 -0.21 3.21 13.96
C ASN A 77 1.14 3.93 14.04
N TRP A 78 1.92 3.88 12.97
CA TRP A 78 3.22 4.56 12.92
C TRP A 78 3.09 6.08 13.13
N LEU A 79 2.12 6.73 12.47
CA LEU A 79 1.88 8.17 12.61
C LEU A 79 1.50 8.54 14.05
N ILE A 80 0.68 7.73 14.70
CA ILE A 80 0.25 7.94 16.09
C ILE A 80 1.43 7.75 17.05
N GLU A 81 2.17 6.66 16.91
CA GLU A 81 3.30 6.31 17.76
C GLU A 81 4.43 7.37 17.71
N HIS A 82 4.60 8.00 16.55
CA HIS A 82 5.61 9.06 16.36
C HIS A 82 5.06 10.48 16.60
N GLY A 83 3.82 10.60 17.07
CA GLY A 83 3.20 11.89 17.39
C GLY A 83 3.01 12.80 16.18
N VAL A 84 2.93 12.24 14.97
CA VAL A 84 2.73 12.98 13.72
C VAL A 84 1.24 13.28 13.51
N ALA A 85 0.38 12.38 13.94
CA ALA A 85 -1.08 12.53 13.88
C ALA A 85 -1.75 11.87 15.08
N THR A 86 -2.93 12.34 15.42
CA THR A 86 -3.81 11.71 16.40
C THR A 86 -4.79 10.75 15.73
N ALA A 87 -5.36 9.82 16.48
CA ALA A 87 -6.40 8.92 15.97
C ALA A 87 -7.62 9.70 15.44
N MET A 88 -7.97 10.81 16.08
CA MET A 88 -9.08 11.67 15.65
C MET A 88 -8.80 12.35 14.31
N GLU A 89 -7.59 12.86 14.09
CA GLU A 89 -7.21 13.47 12.81
C GLU A 89 -7.24 12.46 11.66
N LEU A 90 -6.80 11.22 11.91
CA LEU A 90 -6.84 10.17 10.91
C LEU A 90 -8.28 9.72 10.60
N GLU A 91 -9.16 9.69 11.60
CA GLU A 91 -10.58 9.40 11.40
C GLU A 91 -11.26 10.50 10.56
N ILE A 92 -11.01 11.78 10.86
CA ILE A 92 -11.53 12.90 10.07
C ILE A 92 -11.05 12.81 8.63
N LEU A 93 -9.76 12.56 8.40
CA LEU A 93 -9.18 12.40 7.07
C LEU A 93 -9.87 11.28 6.29
N THR A 94 -10.11 10.13 6.94
CA THR A 94 -10.80 8.98 6.33
C THR A 94 -12.22 9.35 5.90
N GLN A 95 -12.96 10.05 6.76
CA GLN A 95 -14.32 10.49 6.45
C GLN A 95 -14.37 11.52 5.31
N GLU A 96 -13.42 12.43 5.27
CA GLU A 96 -13.30 13.42 4.18
C GLU A 96 -13.00 12.74 2.84
N GLU A 97 -12.10 11.78 2.81
CA GLU A 97 -11.77 11.03 1.60
C GLU A 97 -12.93 10.14 1.13
N ASP A 98 -13.63 9.48 2.04
CA ASP A 98 -14.84 8.71 1.73
C ASP A 98 -15.95 9.59 1.13
N LYS A 99 -16.14 10.79 1.67
CA LYS A 99 -17.10 11.76 1.14
C LYS A 99 -16.72 12.19 -0.27
N ARG A 100 -15.46 12.58 -0.46
CA ARG A 100 -14.92 13.00 -1.76
C ARG A 100 -15.07 11.91 -2.82
N LEU A 101 -14.79 10.66 -2.45
CA LEU A 101 -14.93 9.52 -3.35
C LEU A 101 -16.40 9.33 -3.80
N LYS A 102 -17.35 9.42 -2.86
CA LYS A 102 -18.79 9.28 -3.14
C LYS A 102 -19.29 10.41 -4.03
N GLU A 103 -18.85 11.63 -3.79
CA GLU A 103 -19.20 12.80 -4.61
C GLU A 103 -18.69 12.62 -6.05
N THR A 104 -17.41 12.31 -6.22
CA THR A 104 -16.80 12.06 -7.54
C THR A 104 -17.50 10.92 -8.29
N PHE A 105 -17.82 9.83 -7.60
CA PHE A 105 -18.54 8.71 -8.21
C PHE A 105 -19.93 9.11 -8.69
N SER A 106 -20.64 9.92 -7.90
CA SER A 106 -21.97 10.42 -8.25
C SER A 106 -21.93 11.37 -9.46
N GLU A 107 -20.91 12.22 -9.56
CA GLU A 107 -20.70 13.12 -10.69
C GLU A 107 -20.47 12.32 -11.99
N VAL A 108 -19.56 11.35 -11.96
CA VAL A 108 -19.27 10.48 -13.12
C VAL A 108 -20.52 9.73 -13.59
N LEU A 109 -21.33 9.20 -12.66
CA LEU A 109 -22.60 8.54 -13.02
C LEU A 109 -23.62 9.49 -13.61
N ALA A 110 -23.65 10.77 -13.22
CA ALA A 110 -24.54 11.77 -13.78
C ALA A 110 -24.16 12.19 -15.20
N GLU A 111 -22.84 12.24 -15.50
CA GLU A 111 -22.32 12.57 -16.82
C GLU A 111 -22.52 11.42 -17.84
N THR A 112 -22.68 10.19 -17.37
CA THR A 112 -22.80 8.99 -18.23
C THR A 112 -24.26 8.69 -18.65
N ARG A 113 -25.22 9.50 -18.20
CA ARG A 113 -26.66 9.43 -18.60
C ARG A 113 -27.00 10.47 -19.61
#